data_8376634958b83748d4042309ab7e2111
#
_entry.id   8376634958b83748d4042309ab7e2111
#
_cell.length_a   1.000
_cell.length_b   1.000
_cell.length_c   1.000
_cell.angle_alpha   90.00
_cell.angle_beta   90.00
_cell.angle_gamma   90.00
#
_symmetry.space_group_name_H-M   'P 1'
#
loop_
_entity.id
_entity.type
_entity.pdbx_description
1 polymer ?
#
loop_
_entity_poly.entity_id
_entity_poly.type
_entity_poly.pdbx_seq_one_letter_code
_entity_poly.pdbx_strand_id
1 'polypeptide(L)'
;MLRTHTNGELRLTDAGKTVTLTGWVQKNRKMGGMTFIDLRDRYGITQLVFNQDINPEICESANRLGREYVIQATGTVAERSNKNPNIPTGEVEIIVSSLRVLNPSAVPPFTIEDETDGGDDIRMQYRYLDLRRNSVRANLELRHKMAFETRRYLDSLHFLEVETPVLIKSTPEGARDFVVPSRMNPGQFYALPQSPQTFKQLLMVSGFDRYFQIVKCFRDEDLRADRQPEFTQIDCEMSFVEQEDIIKTFEGLTVHLFKTIKNIELQPFPRMSFADAMRYYGSDKPDTRFDMRFVELMDTLKGCGFSVFDDAEYIGGICAKGAASYTRKQLDELTDFVRRPQVGAKGLVYARVEADGNVKSSVDKFYTQDVLQKLKEKFAAEVGDLILIISGDNTSKAQKQLSELRLEMGSRLGLRDKNKYSCLWVVDFPLLEWDEETNRYYAMHHPFTSPKPEDIPLLDSEPGKVRANAYDMVINGVEVGGGSIRIHDSGLQKKMFQVLGFTDEQAEYQFGFLTNAFKYGAPPHGGIAYGLDRFVSLFAGLDSIRDCIAFPKNNQGRDVMIDAPSIIDKAQLDELALSIVQK
;
A
#
# COMPACT_ATOMS: atom_id res chain seq x y z
N MET A 1 18.89 -24.25 -26.45
CA MET A 1 17.63 -23.53 -26.06
C MET A 1 16.63 -23.69 -27.21
N LEU A 2 15.33 -23.62 -26.92
CA LEU A 2 14.27 -23.76 -27.95
C LEU A 2 14.08 -22.47 -28.78
N ARG A 3 14.78 -21.39 -28.47
CA ARG A 3 14.75 -20.11 -29.20
C ARG A 3 16.14 -19.50 -29.28
N THR A 4 16.38 -18.74 -30.33
CA THR A 4 17.60 -17.95 -30.53
C THR A 4 17.46 -16.52 -29.99
N HIS A 5 16.24 -15.95 -30.11
CA HIS A 5 15.91 -14.59 -29.74
C HIS A 5 14.58 -14.54 -28.98
N THR A 6 14.34 -13.46 -28.23
CA THR A 6 13.05 -13.13 -27.64
C THR A 6 12.18 -12.36 -28.64
N ASN A 7 10.85 -12.27 -28.34
CA ASN A 7 9.91 -11.55 -29.21
C ASN A 7 9.98 -10.00 -29.04
N GLY A 8 10.91 -9.50 -28.24
CA GLY A 8 11.08 -8.05 -28.01
C GLY A 8 12.40 -7.47 -28.50
N GLU A 9 13.37 -8.31 -28.90
CA GLU A 9 14.73 -7.81 -29.14
C GLU A 9 15.11 -7.55 -30.61
N LEU A 10 14.38 -8.13 -31.57
CA LEU A 10 14.71 -8.00 -32.99
C LEU A 10 14.49 -6.56 -33.49
N ARG A 11 15.42 -6.12 -34.35
CA ARG A 11 15.42 -4.78 -34.98
C ARG A 11 15.73 -4.90 -36.46
N LEU A 12 15.63 -3.79 -37.19
CA LEU A 12 15.95 -3.75 -38.63
C LEU A 12 17.37 -4.18 -38.95
N THR A 13 18.32 -3.99 -38.02
CA THR A 13 19.71 -4.47 -38.14
C THR A 13 19.85 -6.00 -38.15
N ASP A 14 18.78 -6.72 -37.80
CA ASP A 14 18.74 -8.18 -37.83
C ASP A 14 18.15 -8.73 -39.14
N ALA A 15 17.74 -7.84 -40.08
CA ALA A 15 17.20 -8.26 -41.36
C ALA A 15 18.15 -9.22 -42.11
N GLY A 16 17.61 -10.27 -42.69
CA GLY A 16 18.34 -11.33 -43.35
C GLY A 16 18.83 -12.46 -42.44
N LYS A 17 18.80 -12.30 -41.13
CA LYS A 17 19.18 -13.37 -40.19
C LYS A 17 18.07 -14.43 -40.08
N THR A 18 18.47 -15.69 -39.95
CA THR A 18 17.56 -16.79 -39.61
C THR A 18 17.46 -16.87 -38.10
N VAL A 19 16.23 -16.79 -37.56
CA VAL A 19 15.95 -16.82 -36.12
C VAL A 19 14.89 -17.86 -35.78
N THR A 20 14.95 -18.37 -34.56
CA THR A 20 13.90 -19.22 -33.98
C THR A 20 13.29 -18.51 -32.79
N LEU A 21 11.97 -18.29 -32.85
CA LEU A 21 11.18 -17.67 -31.79
C LEU A 21 10.23 -18.69 -31.17
N THR A 22 9.91 -18.49 -29.88
CA THR A 22 8.89 -19.25 -29.16
C THR A 22 8.01 -18.27 -28.39
N GLY A 23 6.74 -18.62 -28.24
CA GLY A 23 5.80 -17.78 -27.48
C GLY A 23 4.37 -18.25 -27.61
N TRP A 24 3.47 -17.39 -27.18
CA TRP A 24 2.02 -17.58 -27.27
C TRP A 24 1.46 -16.82 -28.46
N VAL A 25 0.56 -17.44 -29.20
CA VAL A 25 -0.20 -16.80 -30.29
C VAL A 25 -1.18 -15.81 -29.68
N GLN A 26 -0.91 -14.52 -29.81
CA GLN A 26 -1.82 -13.48 -29.32
C GLN A 26 -2.94 -13.19 -30.32
N LYS A 27 -2.60 -12.98 -31.58
CA LYS A 27 -3.55 -12.72 -32.68
C LYS A 27 -3.19 -13.55 -33.89
N ASN A 28 -4.21 -14.03 -34.60
CA ASN A 28 -4.08 -14.73 -35.86
C ASN A 28 -5.01 -14.03 -36.87
N ARG A 29 -4.46 -13.52 -37.97
CA ARG A 29 -5.17 -12.76 -39.00
C ARG A 29 -4.90 -13.36 -40.38
N LYS A 30 -5.97 -13.69 -41.09
CA LYS A 30 -5.91 -14.17 -42.47
C LYS A 30 -6.23 -13.03 -43.42
N MET A 31 -5.37 -12.77 -44.38
CA MET A 31 -5.53 -11.70 -45.36
C MET A 31 -5.10 -12.20 -46.75
N GLY A 32 -6.07 -12.60 -47.56
CA GLY A 32 -5.79 -13.22 -48.85
C GLY A 32 -5.04 -14.54 -48.73
N GLY A 33 -3.96 -14.74 -49.46
CA GLY A 33 -3.07 -15.89 -49.39
C GLY A 33 -2.03 -15.83 -48.27
N MET A 34 -2.15 -14.89 -47.32
CA MET A 34 -1.18 -14.69 -46.22
C MET A 34 -1.85 -14.86 -44.88
N THR A 35 -1.10 -15.38 -43.89
CA THR A 35 -1.50 -15.45 -42.50
C THR A 35 -0.46 -14.69 -41.66
N PHE A 36 -0.94 -13.81 -40.81
CA PHE A 36 -0.15 -13.01 -39.89
C PHE A 36 -0.45 -13.44 -38.45
N ILE A 37 0.59 -13.76 -37.70
CA ILE A 37 0.50 -14.13 -36.29
C ILE A 37 1.32 -13.19 -35.46
N ASP A 38 0.71 -12.58 -34.44
CA ASP A 38 1.43 -11.86 -33.41
C ASP A 38 1.85 -12.88 -32.34
N LEU A 39 3.16 -13.19 -32.30
CA LEU A 39 3.74 -14.09 -31.32
C LEU A 39 4.26 -13.28 -30.13
N ARG A 40 3.77 -13.59 -28.95
CA ARG A 40 4.08 -12.87 -27.70
C ARG A 40 4.90 -13.72 -26.76
N ASP A 41 5.87 -13.11 -26.11
CA ASP A 41 6.51 -13.62 -24.90
C ASP A 41 6.57 -12.51 -23.81
N ARG A 42 7.37 -12.73 -22.76
CA ARG A 42 7.57 -11.71 -21.69
C ARG A 42 8.16 -10.40 -22.22
N TYR A 43 8.98 -10.47 -23.25
CA TYR A 43 9.82 -9.35 -23.72
C TYR A 43 9.14 -8.50 -24.79
N GLY A 44 8.13 -9.05 -25.46
CA GLY A 44 7.41 -8.30 -26.49
C GLY A 44 6.59 -9.17 -27.43
N ILE A 45 6.31 -8.60 -28.58
CA ILE A 45 5.51 -9.21 -29.64
C ILE A 45 6.29 -9.10 -30.95
N THR A 46 6.39 -10.19 -31.70
CA THR A 46 6.94 -10.20 -33.07
C THR A 46 5.92 -10.76 -34.03
N GLN A 47 5.74 -10.11 -35.19
CA GLN A 47 4.88 -10.57 -36.26
C GLN A 47 5.53 -11.71 -37.03
N LEU A 48 4.82 -12.81 -37.17
CA LEU A 48 5.14 -13.94 -38.04
C LEU A 48 4.31 -13.86 -39.31
N VAL A 49 4.91 -14.14 -40.47
CA VAL A 49 4.26 -14.12 -41.77
C VAL A 49 4.35 -15.49 -42.41
N PHE A 50 3.21 -15.99 -42.83
CA PHE A 50 3.06 -17.24 -43.56
C PHE A 50 2.44 -16.94 -44.91
N ASN A 51 3.11 -17.36 -45.98
CA ASN A 51 2.66 -17.13 -47.36
C ASN A 51 2.27 -18.47 -48.01
N GLN A 52 1.02 -18.54 -48.47
CA GLN A 52 0.47 -19.73 -49.10
C GLN A 52 1.18 -20.09 -50.41
N ASP A 53 1.65 -19.09 -51.16
CA ASP A 53 2.34 -19.30 -52.44
C ASP A 53 3.76 -19.87 -52.25
N ILE A 54 4.38 -19.59 -51.06
CA ILE A 54 5.72 -20.06 -50.75
C ILE A 54 5.68 -21.44 -50.07
N ASN A 55 4.79 -21.61 -49.08
CA ASN A 55 4.64 -22.87 -48.33
C ASN A 55 3.18 -23.08 -47.90
N PRO A 56 2.37 -23.73 -48.72
CA PRO A 56 0.94 -23.97 -48.46
C PRO A 56 0.69 -24.75 -47.16
N GLU A 57 1.51 -25.75 -46.86
CA GLU A 57 1.30 -26.65 -45.71
C GLU A 57 1.52 -25.92 -44.37
N ILE A 58 2.59 -25.13 -44.29
CA ILE A 58 2.84 -24.32 -43.08
C ILE A 58 1.79 -23.23 -42.93
N CYS A 59 1.36 -22.59 -44.02
CA CYS A 59 0.31 -21.58 -44.01
C CYS A 59 -1.02 -22.17 -43.55
N GLU A 60 -1.38 -23.36 -44.01
CA GLU A 60 -2.58 -24.06 -43.54
C GLU A 60 -2.48 -24.44 -42.06
N SER A 61 -1.33 -24.92 -41.62
CA SER A 61 -1.06 -25.19 -40.20
C SER A 61 -1.18 -23.94 -39.34
N ALA A 62 -0.63 -22.79 -39.78
CA ALA A 62 -0.78 -21.50 -39.13
C ALA A 62 -2.23 -21.04 -39.05
N ASN A 63 -3.03 -21.31 -40.09
CA ASN A 63 -4.45 -20.99 -40.13
C ASN A 63 -5.29 -21.68 -39.05
N ARG A 64 -4.84 -22.84 -38.54
CA ARG A 64 -5.53 -23.63 -37.51
C ARG A 64 -5.13 -23.24 -36.08
N LEU A 65 -4.14 -22.35 -35.92
CA LEU A 65 -3.66 -21.93 -34.59
C LEU A 65 -4.71 -21.06 -33.88
N GLY A 66 -5.08 -21.48 -32.70
CA GLY A 66 -5.93 -20.73 -31.78
C GLY A 66 -5.12 -19.71 -30.96
N ARG A 67 -5.83 -18.79 -30.32
CA ARG A 67 -5.21 -17.88 -29.33
C ARG A 67 -4.56 -18.69 -28.22
N GLU A 68 -3.45 -18.17 -27.70
CA GLU A 68 -2.66 -18.72 -26.60
C GLU A 68 -2.02 -20.10 -26.88
N TYR A 69 -2.07 -20.61 -28.12
CA TYR A 69 -1.24 -21.76 -28.51
C TYR A 69 0.23 -21.40 -28.31
N VAL A 70 1.00 -22.33 -27.74
CA VAL A 70 2.45 -22.20 -27.60
C VAL A 70 3.10 -22.77 -28.84
N ILE A 71 3.85 -21.94 -29.58
CA ILE A 71 4.48 -22.33 -30.82
C ILE A 71 5.97 -22.01 -30.84
N GLN A 72 6.68 -22.73 -31.70
CA GLN A 72 8.03 -22.44 -32.14
C GLN A 72 7.99 -22.16 -33.64
N ALA A 73 8.54 -21.00 -34.06
CA ALA A 73 8.62 -20.63 -35.45
C ALA A 73 10.07 -20.29 -35.81
N THR A 74 10.58 -20.86 -36.89
CA THR A 74 11.88 -20.53 -37.45
C THR A 74 11.67 -19.84 -38.79
N GLY A 75 12.40 -18.76 -39.05
CA GLY A 75 12.27 -18.02 -40.29
C GLY A 75 13.30 -16.92 -40.43
N THR A 76 13.23 -16.18 -41.52
CA THR A 76 14.12 -15.08 -41.83
C THR A 76 13.50 -13.75 -41.39
N VAL A 77 14.30 -12.93 -40.71
CA VAL A 77 13.91 -11.56 -40.36
C VAL A 77 13.83 -10.71 -41.63
N ALA A 78 12.70 -10.09 -41.85
CA ALA A 78 12.46 -9.17 -42.98
C ALA A 78 11.95 -7.82 -42.47
N GLU A 79 12.19 -6.77 -43.26
CA GLU A 79 11.59 -5.47 -43.00
C GLU A 79 10.09 -5.51 -43.30
N ARG A 80 9.27 -4.97 -42.38
CA ARG A 80 7.82 -4.86 -42.60
C ARG A 80 7.48 -3.80 -43.62
N SER A 81 6.60 -4.15 -44.55
CA SER A 81 6.03 -3.19 -45.50
C SER A 81 5.14 -2.15 -44.80
N ASN A 82 4.43 -2.56 -43.72
CA ASN A 82 3.59 -1.68 -42.90
C ASN A 82 4.12 -1.68 -41.47
N LYS A 83 4.95 -0.69 -41.11
CA LYS A 83 5.59 -0.57 -39.82
C LYS A 83 4.59 -0.25 -38.72
N ASN A 84 4.78 -0.84 -37.53
CA ASN A 84 3.98 -0.59 -36.34
C ASN A 84 4.82 0.16 -35.28
N PRO A 85 4.64 1.47 -35.08
CA PRO A 85 5.41 2.24 -34.11
C PRO A 85 5.09 1.91 -32.65
N ASN A 86 4.02 1.16 -32.36
CA ASN A 86 3.56 0.88 -30.99
C ASN A 86 4.29 -0.29 -30.34
N ILE A 87 5.12 -1.03 -31.07
CA ILE A 87 5.91 -2.15 -30.52
C ILE A 87 7.39 -2.03 -30.95
N PRO A 88 8.34 -2.40 -30.07
CA PRO A 88 9.77 -2.27 -30.35
C PRO A 88 10.26 -3.03 -31.61
N THR A 89 9.61 -4.14 -31.95
CA THR A 89 9.89 -4.98 -33.13
C THR A 89 9.08 -4.60 -34.35
N GLY A 90 8.36 -3.49 -34.30
CA GLY A 90 7.36 -3.11 -35.32
C GLY A 90 7.91 -2.75 -36.69
N GLU A 91 9.23 -2.65 -36.87
CA GLU A 91 9.87 -2.47 -38.17
C GLU A 91 10.20 -3.80 -38.88
N VAL A 92 10.13 -4.93 -38.15
CA VAL A 92 10.52 -6.24 -38.65
C VAL A 92 9.38 -7.26 -38.51
N GLU A 93 9.45 -8.28 -39.35
CA GLU A 93 8.58 -9.45 -39.32
C GLU A 93 9.41 -10.70 -39.65
N ILE A 94 8.91 -11.88 -39.34
CA ILE A 94 9.57 -13.14 -39.63
C ILE A 94 8.84 -13.84 -40.76
N ILE A 95 9.52 -14.05 -41.88
CA ILE A 95 9.04 -14.92 -42.96
C ILE A 95 9.32 -16.36 -42.53
N VAL A 96 8.27 -17.06 -42.13
CA VAL A 96 8.39 -18.37 -41.46
C VAL A 96 8.68 -19.48 -42.45
N SER A 97 9.71 -20.25 -42.18
CA SER A 97 10.09 -21.46 -42.94
C SER A 97 9.80 -22.78 -42.21
N SER A 98 9.63 -22.73 -40.88
CA SER A 98 9.25 -23.91 -40.09
C SER A 98 8.37 -23.52 -38.93
N LEU A 99 7.35 -24.31 -38.64
CA LEU A 99 6.40 -24.12 -37.56
C LEU A 99 6.21 -25.42 -36.77
N ARG A 100 6.27 -25.32 -35.47
CA ARG A 100 5.98 -26.43 -34.57
C ARG A 100 5.03 -25.97 -33.48
N VAL A 101 3.93 -26.65 -33.27
CA VAL A 101 3.06 -26.49 -32.11
C VAL A 101 3.70 -27.21 -30.94
N LEU A 102 4.06 -26.48 -29.90
CA LEU A 102 4.62 -27.02 -28.66
C LEU A 102 3.52 -27.47 -27.72
N ASN A 103 2.43 -26.68 -27.63
CA ASN A 103 1.26 -27.05 -26.85
C ASN A 103 0.02 -26.28 -27.35
N PRO A 104 -1.12 -26.95 -27.57
CA PRO A 104 -2.38 -26.29 -27.85
C PRO A 104 -2.95 -25.60 -26.61
N SER A 105 -3.88 -24.69 -26.79
CA SER A 105 -4.60 -24.01 -25.72
C SER A 105 -6.11 -24.14 -25.89
N ALA A 106 -6.82 -24.26 -24.77
CA ALA A 106 -8.25 -23.99 -24.76
C ALA A 106 -8.50 -22.50 -25.02
N VAL A 107 -9.74 -22.15 -25.37
CA VAL A 107 -10.12 -20.72 -25.50
C VAL A 107 -10.03 -20.06 -24.13
N PRO A 108 -9.25 -18.98 -23.98
CA PRO A 108 -9.15 -18.26 -22.70
C PRO A 108 -10.51 -17.73 -22.25
N PRO A 109 -10.79 -17.73 -20.95
CA PRO A 109 -12.07 -17.23 -20.40
C PRO A 109 -12.22 -15.70 -20.50
N PHE A 110 -11.17 -14.98 -20.84
CA PHE A 110 -11.15 -13.54 -21.10
C PHE A 110 -10.03 -13.18 -22.06
N THR A 111 -10.08 -11.97 -22.60
CA THR A 111 -9.04 -11.43 -23.51
C THR A 111 -7.77 -11.09 -22.74
N ILE A 112 -6.63 -11.69 -23.13
CA ILE A 112 -5.31 -11.47 -22.49
C ILE A 112 -4.63 -10.28 -23.17
N GLU A 113 -5.20 -9.10 -22.98
CA GLU A 113 -4.70 -7.79 -23.44
C GLU A 113 -4.86 -6.77 -22.31
N ASP A 114 -4.22 -5.59 -22.41
CA ASP A 114 -4.29 -4.59 -21.35
C ASP A 114 -5.72 -4.08 -21.13
N GLU A 115 -6.49 -3.89 -22.21
CA GLU A 115 -7.94 -3.75 -22.16
C GLU A 115 -8.57 -5.14 -22.23
N THR A 116 -9.09 -5.62 -21.12
CA THR A 116 -9.68 -6.95 -20.98
C THR A 116 -11.18 -6.86 -20.71
N ASP A 117 -11.93 -7.85 -21.18
CA ASP A 117 -13.34 -8.10 -20.86
C ASP A 117 -13.54 -8.95 -19.59
N GLY A 118 -12.44 -9.39 -18.97
CA GLY A 118 -12.47 -10.17 -17.73
C GLY A 118 -12.72 -9.30 -16.49
N GLY A 119 -13.80 -9.60 -15.74
CA GLY A 119 -14.03 -9.04 -14.41
C GLY A 119 -13.03 -9.54 -13.37
N ASP A 120 -12.98 -8.90 -12.19
CA ASP A 120 -12.01 -9.23 -11.15
C ASP A 120 -12.06 -10.69 -10.71
N ASP A 121 -13.24 -11.26 -10.52
CA ASP A 121 -13.39 -12.64 -10.03
C ASP A 121 -12.80 -13.66 -11.02
N ILE A 122 -13.08 -13.54 -12.32
CA ILE A 122 -12.57 -14.47 -13.33
C ILE A 122 -11.06 -14.29 -13.53
N ARG A 123 -10.55 -13.06 -13.44
CA ARG A 123 -9.11 -12.77 -13.51
C ARG A 123 -8.36 -13.33 -12.30
N MET A 124 -8.96 -13.32 -11.12
CA MET A 124 -8.39 -13.95 -9.92
C MET A 124 -8.42 -15.47 -10.01
N GLN A 125 -9.50 -16.07 -10.53
CA GLN A 125 -9.61 -17.50 -10.73
C GLN A 125 -8.58 -18.03 -11.75
N TYR A 126 -8.36 -17.28 -12.81
CA TYR A 126 -7.37 -17.62 -13.86
C TYR A 126 -6.16 -16.67 -13.78
N ARG A 127 -5.65 -16.40 -12.58
CA ARG A 127 -4.59 -15.41 -12.34
C ARG A 127 -3.33 -15.66 -13.18
N TYR A 128 -2.98 -16.91 -13.47
CA TYR A 128 -1.88 -17.26 -14.36
C TYR A 128 -2.08 -16.79 -15.81
N LEU A 129 -3.31 -16.55 -16.28
CA LEU A 129 -3.59 -15.91 -17.56
C LEU A 129 -3.55 -14.38 -17.43
N ASP A 130 -4.10 -13.82 -16.36
CA ASP A 130 -4.07 -12.39 -16.09
C ASP A 130 -2.62 -11.86 -15.97
N LEU A 131 -1.72 -12.64 -15.39
CA LEU A 131 -0.28 -12.35 -15.30
C LEU A 131 0.43 -12.27 -16.67
N ARG A 132 -0.18 -12.73 -17.76
CA ARG A 132 0.35 -12.54 -19.12
C ARG A 132 0.09 -11.16 -19.68
N ARG A 133 -0.82 -10.38 -19.09
CA ARG A 133 -1.11 -9.01 -19.50
C ARG A 133 0.07 -8.09 -19.17
N ASN A 134 0.41 -7.16 -20.09
CA ASN A 134 1.57 -6.29 -19.92
C ASN A 134 1.42 -5.38 -18.70
N SER A 135 0.23 -4.82 -18.46
CA SER A 135 -0.06 -3.94 -17.32
C SER A 135 0.20 -4.64 -15.97
N VAL A 136 -0.29 -5.87 -15.82
CA VAL A 136 -0.09 -6.64 -14.57
C VAL A 136 1.37 -7.06 -14.41
N ARG A 137 2.00 -7.50 -15.50
CA ARG A 137 3.42 -7.89 -15.48
C ARG A 137 4.33 -6.72 -15.13
N ALA A 138 4.07 -5.53 -15.67
CA ALA A 138 4.85 -4.32 -15.40
C ALA A 138 4.89 -3.97 -13.91
N ASN A 139 3.79 -4.21 -13.18
CA ASN A 139 3.74 -4.00 -11.73
C ASN A 139 4.67 -4.96 -10.99
N LEU A 140 4.75 -6.22 -11.42
CA LEU A 140 5.66 -7.21 -10.82
C LEU A 140 7.13 -6.94 -11.19
N GLU A 141 7.39 -6.46 -12.40
CA GLU A 141 8.73 -6.01 -12.81
C GLU A 141 9.17 -4.78 -12.01
N LEU A 142 8.26 -3.84 -11.75
CA LEU A 142 8.51 -2.70 -10.87
C LEU A 142 8.83 -3.19 -9.44
N ARG A 143 8.02 -4.12 -8.90
CA ARG A 143 8.26 -4.74 -7.60
C ARG A 143 9.65 -5.36 -7.51
N HIS A 144 10.04 -6.12 -8.54
CA HIS A 144 11.38 -6.72 -8.63
C HIS A 144 12.48 -5.65 -8.58
N LYS A 145 12.35 -4.59 -9.40
CA LYS A 145 13.32 -3.49 -9.43
C LYS A 145 13.43 -2.79 -8.08
N MET A 146 12.30 -2.50 -7.43
CA MET A 146 12.29 -1.87 -6.11
C MET A 146 12.98 -2.74 -5.06
N ALA A 147 12.69 -4.03 -5.02
CA ALA A 147 13.35 -4.96 -4.10
C ALA A 147 14.87 -5.07 -4.36
N PHE A 148 15.27 -5.09 -5.62
CA PHE A 148 16.67 -5.17 -6.02
C PHE A 148 17.44 -3.89 -5.65
N GLU A 149 16.90 -2.71 -5.96
CA GLU A 149 17.51 -1.42 -5.62
C GLU A 149 17.53 -1.15 -4.11
N THR A 150 16.55 -1.64 -3.37
CA THR A 150 16.56 -1.61 -1.91
C THR A 150 17.76 -2.40 -1.36
N ARG A 151 17.99 -3.63 -1.85
CA ARG A 151 19.16 -4.44 -1.45
C ARG A 151 20.46 -3.72 -1.77
N ARG A 152 20.60 -3.16 -2.97
CA ARG A 152 21.81 -2.41 -3.36
C ARG A 152 22.09 -1.22 -2.45
N TYR A 153 21.05 -0.45 -2.13
CA TYR A 153 21.19 0.71 -1.23
C TYR A 153 21.59 0.29 0.18
N LEU A 154 20.90 -0.69 0.76
CA LEU A 154 21.15 -1.14 2.12
C LEU A 154 22.53 -1.84 2.24
N ASP A 155 22.93 -2.66 1.26
CA ASP A 155 24.26 -3.26 1.19
C ASP A 155 25.36 -2.19 1.16
N SER A 156 25.16 -1.11 0.39
CA SER A 156 26.12 0.01 0.35
C SER A 156 26.30 0.74 1.68
N LEU A 157 25.35 0.58 2.61
CA LEU A 157 25.38 1.10 3.97
C LEU A 157 25.76 0.03 5.00
N HIS A 158 26.26 -1.13 4.55
CA HIS A 158 26.71 -2.26 5.38
C HIS A 158 25.58 -2.93 6.20
N PHE A 159 24.34 -2.91 5.70
CA PHE A 159 23.28 -3.75 6.26
C PHE A 159 23.46 -5.20 5.83
N LEU A 160 23.22 -6.12 6.75
CA LEU A 160 23.19 -7.56 6.48
C LEU A 160 21.76 -8.04 6.28
N GLU A 161 21.49 -8.73 5.17
CA GLU A 161 20.21 -9.41 4.96
C GLU A 161 20.21 -10.73 5.75
N VAL A 162 19.37 -10.83 6.78
CA VAL A 162 19.30 -12.01 7.64
C VAL A 162 17.87 -12.52 7.72
N GLU A 163 17.68 -13.81 7.37
CA GLU A 163 16.38 -14.47 7.49
C GLU A 163 16.04 -14.78 8.95
N THR A 164 14.78 -14.56 9.31
CA THR A 164 14.23 -14.88 10.62
C THR A 164 13.20 -16.01 10.50
N PRO A 165 12.92 -16.76 11.59
CA PRO A 165 11.96 -17.85 11.54
C PRO A 165 10.55 -17.40 11.15
N VAL A 166 9.86 -18.24 10.38
CA VAL A 166 8.43 -18.11 10.06
C VAL A 166 7.56 -18.88 11.06
N LEU A 167 8.04 -19.98 11.61
CA LEU A 167 7.35 -20.75 12.67
C LEU A 167 7.85 -20.24 14.03
N ILE A 168 7.08 -19.36 14.65
CA ILE A 168 7.45 -18.71 15.92
C ILE A 168 6.43 -18.99 17.03
N LYS A 169 6.72 -18.52 18.24
CA LYS A 169 5.76 -18.47 19.33
C LYS A 169 4.74 -17.34 19.07
N SER A 170 3.47 -17.56 19.41
CA SER A 170 2.46 -16.50 19.39
C SER A 170 2.87 -15.33 20.29
N THR A 171 3.00 -14.16 19.68
CA THR A 171 3.33 -12.89 20.34
C THR A 171 2.45 -11.80 19.69
N PRO A 172 1.16 -11.70 20.07
CA PRO A 172 0.22 -10.79 19.42
C PRO A 172 0.70 -9.35 19.52
N GLU A 173 0.82 -8.70 18.35
CA GLU A 173 1.29 -7.31 18.17
C GLU A 173 0.16 -6.40 17.65
N GLY A 174 -1.08 -6.64 18.09
CA GLY A 174 -2.25 -5.85 17.70
C GLY A 174 -3.23 -6.56 16.77
N ALA A 175 -2.76 -7.42 15.86
CA ALA A 175 -3.61 -8.30 15.04
C ALA A 175 -3.75 -9.70 15.66
N ARG A 176 -4.65 -10.54 15.12
CA ARG A 176 -4.68 -11.97 15.44
C ARG A 176 -3.60 -12.71 14.66
N ASP A 177 -3.04 -13.75 15.29
CA ASP A 177 -2.06 -14.62 14.66
C ASP A 177 -2.74 -15.72 13.84
N PHE A 178 -2.15 -16.06 12.70
CA PHE A 178 -2.37 -17.37 12.08
C PHE A 178 -1.57 -18.42 12.83
N VAL A 179 -2.21 -19.52 13.20
CA VAL A 179 -1.58 -20.59 13.97
C VAL A 179 -1.43 -21.87 13.16
N VAL A 180 -0.32 -22.58 13.38
CA VAL A 180 0.04 -23.84 12.72
C VAL A 180 0.25 -24.92 13.78
N PRO A 181 -0.51 -26.02 13.78
CA PRO A 181 -0.37 -27.08 14.77
C PRO A 181 0.97 -27.83 14.62
N SER A 182 1.56 -28.23 15.74
CA SER A 182 2.79 -29.03 15.78
C SER A 182 2.48 -30.52 15.93
N ARG A 183 2.80 -31.32 14.90
CA ARG A 183 2.68 -32.77 14.97
C ARG A 183 3.59 -33.40 16.05
N MET A 184 4.79 -32.85 16.21
CA MET A 184 5.77 -33.36 17.18
C MET A 184 5.44 -33.02 18.64
N ASN A 185 4.60 -32.00 18.86
CA ASN A 185 4.21 -31.53 20.18
C ASN A 185 2.68 -31.38 20.21
N PRO A 186 1.94 -32.47 20.46
CA PRO A 186 0.47 -32.44 20.45
C PRO A 186 -0.09 -31.37 21.40
N GLY A 187 -1.10 -30.62 20.94
CA GLY A 187 -1.71 -29.52 21.69
C GLY A 187 -0.91 -28.22 21.69
N GLN A 188 0.25 -28.17 21.01
CA GLN A 188 1.04 -26.95 20.85
C GLN A 188 1.00 -26.45 19.40
N PHE A 189 1.12 -25.13 19.25
CA PHE A 189 1.01 -24.45 17.95
C PHE A 189 2.18 -23.50 17.75
N TYR A 190 2.66 -23.43 16.53
CA TYR A 190 3.41 -22.28 16.04
C TYR A 190 2.45 -21.17 15.62
N ALA A 191 2.93 -19.94 15.62
CA ALA A 191 2.27 -18.82 14.98
C ALA A 191 3.09 -18.34 13.77
N LEU A 192 2.40 -17.77 12.78
CA LEU A 192 3.07 -17.06 11.68
C LEU A 192 3.33 -15.61 12.10
N PRO A 193 4.53 -15.05 11.82
CA PRO A 193 4.94 -13.75 12.35
C PRO A 193 4.14 -12.60 11.74
N GLN A 194 3.65 -11.70 12.59
CA GLN A 194 3.06 -10.43 12.15
C GLN A 194 4.12 -9.45 11.65
N SER A 195 5.33 -9.56 12.20
CA SER A 195 6.57 -8.91 11.81
C SER A 195 7.75 -9.65 12.43
N PRO A 196 9.00 -9.45 11.98
CA PRO A 196 10.19 -10.02 12.62
C PRO A 196 10.66 -9.21 13.85
N GLN A 197 9.78 -8.44 14.51
CA GLN A 197 10.13 -7.46 15.54
C GLN A 197 11.02 -8.00 16.66
N THR A 198 10.68 -9.12 17.24
CA THR A 198 11.46 -9.70 18.34
C THR A 198 12.82 -10.24 17.89
N PHE A 199 12.87 -10.83 16.70
CA PHE A 199 14.12 -11.39 16.16
C PHE A 199 15.10 -10.33 15.72
N LYS A 200 14.64 -9.23 15.11
CA LYS A 200 15.54 -8.14 14.74
C LYS A 200 16.15 -7.45 15.96
N GLN A 201 15.40 -7.33 17.06
CA GLN A 201 15.95 -6.84 18.33
C GLN A 201 17.00 -7.82 18.91
N LEU A 202 16.75 -9.15 18.82
CA LEU A 202 17.75 -10.15 19.20
C LEU A 202 19.00 -10.08 18.34
N LEU A 203 18.89 -9.78 17.05
CA LEU A 203 20.04 -9.56 16.17
C LEU A 203 20.87 -8.33 16.61
N MET A 204 20.21 -7.27 17.10
CA MET A 204 20.94 -6.12 17.67
C MET A 204 21.70 -6.54 18.93
N VAL A 205 21.07 -7.28 19.85
CA VAL A 205 21.75 -7.85 21.02
C VAL A 205 22.91 -8.76 20.62
N SER A 206 22.77 -9.46 19.49
CA SER A 206 23.81 -10.37 18.94
C SER A 206 24.95 -9.63 18.22
N GLY A 207 24.89 -8.30 18.14
CA GLY A 207 25.98 -7.49 17.56
C GLY A 207 25.96 -7.39 16.03
N PHE A 208 24.84 -7.64 15.38
CA PHE A 208 24.72 -7.50 13.92
C PHE A 208 24.74 -6.04 13.43
N ASP A 209 24.54 -5.08 14.31
CA ASP A 209 24.68 -3.65 14.09
C ASP A 209 23.64 -3.07 13.09
N ARG A 210 23.55 -3.59 11.87
CA ARG A 210 22.60 -3.17 10.83
C ARG A 210 22.01 -4.39 10.14
N TYR A 211 20.72 -4.58 10.31
CA TYR A 211 19.95 -5.69 9.77
C TYR A 211 18.89 -5.20 8.80
N PHE A 212 18.63 -5.96 7.76
CA PHE A 212 17.40 -5.87 7.00
C PHE A 212 16.91 -7.24 6.52
N GLN A 213 15.65 -7.31 6.13
CA GLN A 213 15.04 -8.46 5.47
C GLN A 213 13.88 -8.02 4.59
N ILE A 214 13.74 -8.56 3.39
CA ILE A 214 12.51 -8.48 2.61
C ILE A 214 11.68 -9.70 2.96
N VAL A 215 10.71 -9.54 3.86
CA VAL A 215 10.07 -10.63 4.60
C VAL A 215 8.57 -10.69 4.40
N LYS A 216 8.01 -11.91 4.35
CA LYS A 216 6.57 -12.14 4.45
C LYS A 216 6.10 -11.97 5.90
N CYS A 217 5.02 -11.21 6.06
CA CYS A 217 4.31 -10.99 7.31
C CYS A 217 2.86 -11.46 7.16
N PHE A 218 2.25 -11.86 8.27
CA PHE A 218 0.95 -12.48 8.30
C PHE A 218 0.07 -11.83 9.38
N ARG A 219 -1.13 -11.37 9.01
CA ARG A 219 -2.08 -10.76 9.96
C ARG A 219 -3.49 -11.20 9.64
N ASP A 220 -4.17 -11.77 10.62
CA ASP A 220 -5.58 -12.13 10.51
C ASP A 220 -6.45 -10.93 10.91
N GLU A 221 -6.64 -10.04 9.94
CA GLU A 221 -7.39 -8.79 10.08
C GLU A 221 -8.47 -8.68 8.99
N ASP A 222 -9.39 -7.73 9.17
CA ASP A 222 -10.36 -7.36 8.14
C ASP A 222 -9.65 -6.83 6.88
N LEU A 223 -10.01 -7.40 5.74
CA LEU A 223 -9.38 -7.08 4.47
C LEU A 223 -9.95 -5.78 3.87
N ARG A 224 -9.06 -5.01 3.26
CA ARG A 224 -9.35 -3.77 2.54
C ARG A 224 -8.53 -3.71 1.26
N ALA A 225 -8.73 -2.69 0.44
CA ALA A 225 -7.97 -2.50 -0.80
C ALA A 225 -6.45 -2.43 -0.59
N ASP A 226 -6.02 -1.95 0.58
CA ASP A 226 -4.63 -1.78 1.00
C ASP A 226 -4.15 -2.80 2.05
N ARG A 227 -4.92 -3.89 2.28
CA ARG A 227 -4.60 -4.96 3.24
C ARG A 227 -4.77 -6.34 2.64
N GLN A 228 -3.82 -7.22 2.95
CA GLN A 228 -3.83 -8.64 2.63
C GLN A 228 -3.45 -9.45 3.88
N PRO A 229 -3.96 -10.68 4.06
CA PRO A 229 -3.62 -11.50 5.22
C PRO A 229 -2.15 -11.92 5.23
N GLU A 230 -1.52 -11.94 4.08
CA GLU A 230 -0.07 -12.09 3.89
C GLU A 230 0.44 -10.95 2.99
N PHE A 231 1.47 -10.28 3.43
CA PHE A 231 2.06 -9.13 2.74
C PHE A 231 3.58 -9.13 2.92
N THR A 232 4.27 -8.23 2.24
CA THR A 232 5.73 -8.17 2.30
C THR A 232 6.19 -6.84 2.89
N GLN A 233 7.13 -6.92 3.83
CA GLN A 233 7.83 -5.76 4.38
C GLN A 233 9.29 -5.72 3.93
N ILE A 234 9.83 -4.52 3.78
CA ILE A 234 11.26 -4.24 3.90
C ILE A 234 11.46 -3.88 5.37
N ASP A 235 11.96 -4.81 6.15
CA ASP A 235 12.14 -4.65 7.59
C ASP A 235 13.59 -4.38 7.92
N CYS A 236 13.87 -3.37 8.75
CA CYS A 236 15.22 -2.92 9.06
C CYS A 236 15.37 -2.58 10.54
N GLU A 237 16.59 -2.78 11.08
CA GLU A 237 16.95 -2.39 12.44
C GLU A 237 18.44 -1.99 12.49
N MET A 238 18.75 -1.00 13.33
CA MET A 238 20.12 -0.47 13.53
C MET A 238 20.41 -0.31 15.00
N SER A 239 21.67 -0.59 15.40
CA SER A 239 22.19 -0.34 16.74
C SER A 239 22.90 1.01 16.84
N PHE A 240 23.02 1.54 18.07
CA PHE A 240 23.75 2.77 18.40
C PHE A 240 23.25 3.99 17.65
N VAL A 241 21.92 4.14 17.56
CA VAL A 241 21.24 5.18 16.78
C VAL A 241 20.20 5.92 17.61
N GLU A 242 19.95 7.15 17.18
CA GLU A 242 18.83 7.99 17.59
C GLU A 242 17.80 8.11 16.44
N GLN A 243 16.66 8.73 16.71
CA GLN A 243 15.57 8.90 15.74
C GLN A 243 16.04 9.51 14.41
N GLU A 244 16.84 10.56 14.44
CA GLU A 244 17.28 11.25 13.22
C GLU A 244 18.26 10.41 12.37
N ASP A 245 19.00 9.49 12.96
CA ASP A 245 19.86 8.56 12.21
C ASP A 245 19.03 7.60 11.36
N ILE A 246 17.94 7.08 11.94
CA ILE A 246 16.99 6.24 11.22
C ILE A 246 16.28 7.03 10.11
N ILE A 247 15.73 8.19 10.47
CA ILE A 247 15.03 9.06 9.51
C ILE A 247 15.94 9.41 8.34
N LYS A 248 17.17 9.84 8.57
CA LYS A 248 18.14 10.19 7.53
C LYS A 248 18.50 9.01 6.62
N THR A 249 18.73 7.84 7.21
CA THR A 249 19.08 6.62 6.47
C THR A 249 17.96 6.21 5.52
N PHE A 250 16.72 6.22 6.00
CA PHE A 250 15.57 5.70 5.24
C PHE A 250 14.89 6.77 4.37
N GLU A 251 15.03 8.04 4.68
CA GLU A 251 14.80 9.13 3.72
C GLU A 251 15.71 8.94 2.50
N GLY A 252 16.98 8.63 2.73
CA GLY A 252 17.95 8.33 1.68
C GLY A 252 17.56 7.13 0.82
N LEU A 253 17.04 6.04 1.40
CA LEU A 253 16.49 4.90 0.64
C LEU A 253 15.35 5.34 -0.27
N THR A 254 14.42 6.12 0.25
CA THR A 254 13.26 6.59 -0.52
C THR A 254 13.70 7.49 -1.67
N VAL A 255 14.60 8.45 -1.42
CA VAL A 255 15.18 9.32 -2.46
C VAL A 255 15.91 8.48 -3.53
N HIS A 256 16.69 7.46 -3.12
CA HIS A 256 17.37 6.56 -4.04
C HIS A 256 16.40 5.83 -4.96
N LEU A 257 15.32 5.26 -4.41
CA LEU A 257 14.31 4.54 -5.20
C LEU A 257 13.60 5.46 -6.20
N PHE A 258 13.20 6.67 -5.78
CA PHE A 258 12.56 7.63 -6.68
C PHE A 258 13.50 8.07 -7.81
N LYS A 259 14.77 8.31 -7.49
CA LYS A 259 15.76 8.71 -8.48
C LYS A 259 16.07 7.60 -9.49
N THR A 260 16.35 6.37 -8.99
CA THR A 260 16.80 5.26 -9.84
C THR A 260 15.69 4.64 -10.68
N ILE A 261 14.45 4.61 -10.17
CA ILE A 261 13.33 3.92 -10.81
C ILE A 261 12.46 4.88 -11.61
N LYS A 262 12.17 6.06 -11.07
CA LYS A 262 11.27 7.05 -11.69
C LYS A 262 12.00 8.25 -12.29
N ASN A 263 13.30 8.40 -12.05
CA ASN A 263 14.07 9.61 -12.41
C ASN A 263 13.47 10.90 -11.83
N ILE A 264 12.98 10.83 -10.60
CA ILE A 264 12.40 11.95 -9.86
C ILE A 264 13.34 12.34 -8.72
N GLU A 265 13.64 13.63 -8.60
CA GLU A 265 14.36 14.21 -7.47
C GLU A 265 13.33 14.74 -6.45
N LEU A 266 13.36 14.16 -5.24
CA LEU A 266 12.48 14.56 -4.15
C LEU A 266 13.09 15.74 -3.38
N GLN A 267 12.22 16.61 -2.86
CA GLN A 267 12.61 17.66 -1.90
C GLN A 267 12.83 17.03 -0.51
N PRO A 268 13.58 17.67 0.39
CA PRO A 268 13.72 17.23 1.78
C PRO A 268 12.35 17.03 2.44
N PHE A 269 12.22 15.98 3.25
CA PHE A 269 10.96 15.62 3.87
C PHE A 269 10.76 16.44 5.16
N PRO A 270 9.71 17.26 5.24
CA PRO A 270 9.41 17.98 6.47
C PRO A 270 9.03 17.00 7.59
N ARG A 271 9.30 17.41 8.86
CA ARG A 271 8.80 16.73 10.05
C ARG A 271 7.53 17.43 10.50
N MET A 272 6.49 16.67 10.76
CA MET A 272 5.20 17.13 11.29
C MET A 272 4.90 16.36 12.56
N SER A 273 4.54 17.03 13.63
CA SER A 273 4.08 16.32 14.83
C SER A 273 2.74 15.62 14.58
N PHE A 274 2.50 14.51 15.26
CA PHE A 274 1.18 13.84 15.22
C PHE A 274 0.07 14.82 15.62
N ALA A 275 0.29 15.65 16.62
CA ALA A 275 -0.67 16.67 17.06
C ALA A 275 -1.03 17.65 15.93
N ASP A 276 -0.04 18.13 15.16
CA ASP A 276 -0.30 19.02 14.01
C ASP A 276 -0.97 18.27 12.85
N ALA A 277 -0.58 17.03 12.60
CA ALA A 277 -1.22 16.19 11.58
C ALA A 277 -2.72 16.01 11.88
N MET A 278 -3.07 15.70 13.12
CA MET A 278 -4.46 15.59 13.55
C MET A 278 -5.17 16.95 13.54
N ARG A 279 -4.54 18.00 14.04
CA ARG A 279 -5.13 19.34 14.10
C ARG A 279 -5.46 19.92 12.73
N TYR A 280 -4.54 19.80 11.76
CA TYR A 280 -4.68 20.44 10.46
C TYR A 280 -5.25 19.55 9.37
N TYR A 281 -5.22 18.23 9.55
CA TYR A 281 -5.62 17.27 8.51
C TYR A 281 -6.53 16.14 9.01
N GLY A 282 -6.67 15.97 10.33
CA GLY A 282 -7.48 14.91 10.95
C GLY A 282 -6.99 13.50 10.65
N SER A 283 -5.69 13.34 10.34
CA SER A 283 -5.09 12.08 9.93
C SER A 283 -3.62 12.04 10.33
N ASP A 284 -3.17 10.89 10.82
CA ASP A 284 -1.76 10.55 11.05
C ASP A 284 -0.92 10.42 9.76
N LYS A 285 -1.57 10.38 8.61
CA LYS A 285 -0.97 10.28 7.27
C LYS A 285 -1.57 11.32 6.31
N PRO A 286 -1.29 12.61 6.52
CA PRO A 286 -1.90 13.67 5.73
C PRO A 286 -1.40 13.69 4.28
N ASP A 287 -2.32 13.89 3.33
CA ASP A 287 -1.97 14.21 1.94
C ASP A 287 -1.65 15.70 1.83
N THR A 288 -0.37 16.02 1.71
CA THR A 288 0.13 17.40 1.66
C THR A 288 0.44 17.90 0.24
N ARG A 289 -0.05 17.19 -0.81
CA ARG A 289 0.06 17.66 -2.20
C ARG A 289 -0.73 18.94 -2.48
N PHE A 290 -1.69 19.23 -1.63
CA PHE A 290 -2.53 20.42 -1.72
C PHE A 290 -2.75 21.01 -0.32
N ASP A 291 -2.98 22.30 -0.25
CA ASP A 291 -3.39 23.00 0.97
C ASP A 291 -4.83 22.58 1.35
N MET A 292 -5.61 23.35 1.98
CA MET A 292 -6.94 23.07 2.51
C MET A 292 -6.86 22.50 3.94
N ARG A 293 -6.04 23.14 4.77
CA ARG A 293 -5.91 22.81 6.19
C ARG A 293 -7.21 23.07 6.93
N PHE A 294 -7.44 22.34 8.00
CA PHE A 294 -8.55 22.58 8.89
C PHE A 294 -8.37 23.89 9.62
N VAL A 295 -9.51 24.58 9.81
CA VAL A 295 -9.64 25.73 10.70
C VAL A 295 -10.67 25.39 11.74
N GLU A 296 -10.29 25.49 13.02
CA GLU A 296 -11.21 25.34 14.14
C GLU A 296 -12.09 26.58 14.28
N LEU A 297 -13.39 26.36 14.52
CA LEU A 297 -14.43 27.40 14.48
C LEU A 297 -15.24 27.51 15.78
N MET A 298 -14.78 26.84 16.86
CA MET A 298 -15.48 26.84 18.15
C MET A 298 -15.71 28.25 18.68
N ASP A 299 -14.70 29.10 18.64
CA ASP A 299 -14.75 30.49 19.10
C ASP A 299 -15.58 31.44 18.22
N THR A 300 -15.93 31.00 17.01
CA THR A 300 -16.64 31.83 16.01
C THR A 300 -18.07 31.43 15.84
N LEU A 301 -18.37 30.14 15.90
CA LEU A 301 -19.71 29.62 15.52
C LEU A 301 -20.50 29.00 16.69
N LYS A 302 -19.84 28.63 17.81
CA LYS A 302 -20.52 28.09 18.98
C LYS A 302 -21.20 29.22 19.79
N GLY A 303 -22.36 28.96 20.34
CA GLY A 303 -23.11 29.92 21.17
C GLY A 303 -23.93 30.96 20.40
N CYS A 304 -24.15 30.75 19.10
CA CYS A 304 -24.89 31.65 18.23
C CYS A 304 -26.37 31.24 18.02
N GLY A 305 -26.87 30.24 18.71
CA GLY A 305 -28.25 29.77 18.65
C GLY A 305 -28.53 28.72 17.58
N PHE A 306 -27.52 28.15 16.94
CA PHE A 306 -27.64 26.97 16.10
C PHE A 306 -27.30 25.72 16.91
N SER A 307 -28.32 25.01 17.40
CA SER A 307 -28.15 23.90 18.35
C SER A 307 -27.12 22.84 17.90
N VAL A 308 -27.06 22.53 16.62
CA VAL A 308 -26.08 21.56 16.08
C VAL A 308 -24.63 21.96 16.36
N PHE A 309 -24.33 23.26 16.39
CA PHE A 309 -23.02 23.78 16.71
C PHE A 309 -22.86 24.10 18.21
N ASP A 310 -23.97 24.53 18.85
CA ASP A 310 -23.93 24.89 20.26
C ASP A 310 -23.69 23.66 21.16
N ASP A 311 -24.20 22.47 20.76
CA ASP A 311 -24.02 21.21 21.47
C ASP A 311 -22.74 20.46 21.07
N ALA A 312 -22.00 20.94 20.07
CA ALA A 312 -20.82 20.24 19.55
C ALA A 312 -19.58 20.41 20.46
N GLU A 313 -18.76 19.37 20.54
CA GLU A 313 -17.42 19.43 21.13
C GLU A 313 -16.36 19.91 20.14
N TYR A 314 -16.63 19.79 18.85
CA TYR A 314 -15.76 20.25 17.78
C TYR A 314 -16.55 20.84 16.62
N ILE A 315 -16.11 21.98 16.14
CA ILE A 315 -16.56 22.61 14.90
C ILE A 315 -15.32 22.95 14.09
N GLY A 316 -15.20 22.35 12.92
CA GLY A 316 -14.05 22.60 12.03
C GLY A 316 -14.47 22.65 10.59
N GLY A 317 -13.68 23.31 9.77
CA GLY A 317 -13.98 23.44 8.36
C GLY A 317 -12.74 23.48 7.48
N ILE A 318 -13.01 23.43 6.17
CA ILE A 318 -12.02 23.56 5.08
C ILE A 318 -12.52 24.62 4.10
N CYS A 319 -11.58 25.24 3.37
CA CYS A 319 -11.88 26.17 2.29
C CYS A 319 -11.47 25.58 0.93
N ALA A 320 -12.46 25.29 0.11
CA ALA A 320 -12.28 24.84 -1.27
C ALA A 320 -12.20 26.05 -2.21
N LYS A 321 -11.00 26.39 -2.65
CA LYS A 321 -10.72 27.53 -3.52
C LYS A 321 -11.44 27.41 -4.85
N GLY A 322 -12.13 28.48 -5.27
CA GLY A 322 -12.86 28.55 -6.54
C GLY A 322 -14.12 27.69 -6.65
N ALA A 323 -14.58 27.06 -5.58
CA ALA A 323 -15.69 26.11 -5.59
C ALA A 323 -17.07 26.72 -5.23
N ALA A 324 -17.20 28.04 -5.09
CA ALA A 324 -18.50 28.69 -4.79
C ALA A 324 -19.57 28.45 -5.88
N SER A 325 -19.14 28.15 -7.10
CA SER A 325 -20.02 27.84 -8.24
C SER A 325 -20.70 26.46 -8.16
N TYR A 326 -20.39 25.64 -7.16
CA TYR A 326 -21.03 24.34 -6.95
C TYR A 326 -22.54 24.48 -6.91
N THR A 327 -23.24 23.73 -7.74
CA THR A 327 -24.68 23.70 -7.80
C THR A 327 -25.25 23.08 -6.52
N ARG A 328 -26.55 23.32 -6.27
CA ARG A 328 -27.25 22.68 -5.14
C ARG A 328 -27.10 21.15 -5.17
N LYS A 329 -27.23 20.54 -6.36
CA LYS A 329 -27.05 19.10 -6.55
C LYS A 329 -25.66 18.61 -6.08
N GLN A 330 -24.60 19.32 -6.45
CA GLN A 330 -23.23 18.96 -6.03
C GLN A 330 -23.03 19.11 -4.52
N LEU A 331 -23.68 20.09 -3.87
CA LEU A 331 -23.64 20.24 -2.42
C LEU A 331 -24.47 19.17 -1.70
N ASP A 332 -25.61 18.78 -2.28
CA ASP A 332 -26.41 17.66 -1.77
C ASP A 332 -25.61 16.34 -1.88
N GLU A 333 -24.91 16.10 -2.99
CA GLU A 333 -24.01 14.96 -3.16
C GLU A 333 -22.87 14.93 -2.12
N LEU A 334 -22.30 16.09 -1.76
CA LEU A 334 -21.30 16.18 -0.68
C LEU A 334 -21.92 15.89 0.68
N THR A 335 -23.13 16.35 0.92
CA THR A 335 -23.87 16.07 2.16
C THR A 335 -24.17 14.56 2.28
N ASP A 336 -24.57 13.92 1.19
CA ASP A 336 -24.78 12.48 1.14
C ASP A 336 -23.47 11.71 1.35
N PHE A 337 -22.37 12.19 0.76
CA PHE A 337 -21.04 11.60 0.95
C PHE A 337 -20.64 11.57 2.43
N VAL A 338 -20.74 12.71 3.14
CA VAL A 338 -20.33 12.78 4.55
C VAL A 338 -21.26 11.99 5.49
N ARG A 339 -22.51 11.74 5.08
CA ARG A 339 -23.47 10.92 5.82
C ARG A 339 -23.31 9.42 5.62
N ARG A 340 -22.54 8.97 4.64
CA ARG A 340 -22.29 7.53 4.42
C ARG A 340 -21.74 6.89 5.70
N PRO A 341 -22.09 5.62 5.99
CA PRO A 341 -21.62 4.94 7.22
C PRO A 341 -20.10 4.96 7.39
N GLN A 342 -19.37 4.96 6.30
CA GLN A 342 -17.89 4.98 6.29
C GLN A 342 -17.31 6.31 6.79
N VAL A 343 -18.03 7.44 6.58
CA VAL A 343 -17.65 8.77 7.06
C VAL A 343 -18.39 9.08 8.37
N GLY A 344 -19.72 8.91 8.37
CA GLY A 344 -20.59 8.94 9.56
C GLY A 344 -20.82 10.32 10.16
N ALA A 345 -20.69 11.42 9.37
CA ALA A 345 -21.06 12.75 9.84
C ALA A 345 -22.57 12.95 9.85
N LYS A 346 -23.07 13.73 10.81
CA LYS A 346 -24.52 14.03 10.93
C LYS A 346 -25.04 14.93 9.80
N GLY A 347 -24.17 15.76 9.21
CA GLY A 347 -24.51 16.68 8.13
C GLY A 347 -23.31 17.52 7.69
N LEU A 348 -23.56 18.41 6.74
CA LEU A 348 -22.60 19.36 6.18
C LEU A 348 -23.20 20.76 6.17
N VAL A 349 -22.48 21.71 6.74
CA VAL A 349 -22.79 23.13 6.61
C VAL A 349 -21.81 23.74 5.59
N TYR A 350 -22.32 24.64 4.74
CA TYR A 350 -21.47 25.33 3.78
C TYR A 350 -21.71 26.85 3.78
N ALA A 351 -20.67 27.58 3.43
CA ALA A 351 -20.73 29.02 3.20
C ALA A 351 -19.97 29.37 1.92
N ARG A 352 -20.55 30.27 1.12
CA ARG A 352 -19.98 30.76 -0.15
C ARG A 352 -19.56 32.20 -0.03
N VAL A 353 -18.44 32.56 -0.61
CA VAL A 353 -18.07 33.95 -0.80
C VAL A 353 -18.61 34.39 -2.16
N GLU A 354 -19.68 35.16 -2.16
CA GLU A 354 -20.38 35.63 -3.36
C GLU A 354 -19.57 36.71 -4.10
N ALA A 355 -19.98 37.05 -5.34
CA ALA A 355 -19.30 38.00 -6.19
C ALA A 355 -19.21 39.44 -5.61
N ASP A 356 -20.12 39.80 -4.75
CA ASP A 356 -20.15 41.09 -4.03
C ASP A 356 -19.23 41.08 -2.77
N GLY A 357 -18.59 39.95 -2.48
CA GLY A 357 -17.72 39.77 -1.33
C GLY A 357 -18.43 39.36 -0.05
N ASN A 358 -19.77 39.30 -0.06
CA ASN A 358 -20.57 38.83 1.07
C ASN A 358 -20.50 37.29 1.20
N VAL A 359 -20.76 36.82 2.41
CA VAL A 359 -20.78 35.38 2.70
C VAL A 359 -22.23 34.95 2.84
N LYS A 360 -22.60 33.89 2.08
CA LYS A 360 -23.92 33.27 2.17
C LYS A 360 -23.78 31.83 2.66
N SER A 361 -24.46 31.50 3.75
CA SER A 361 -24.41 30.17 4.36
C SER A 361 -25.70 29.40 4.23
N SER A 362 -25.64 28.08 4.29
CA SER A 362 -26.83 27.22 4.42
C SER A 362 -27.56 27.41 5.75
N VAL A 363 -26.95 28.09 6.71
CA VAL A 363 -27.47 28.36 8.06
C VAL A 363 -27.42 29.84 8.41
N ASP A 364 -27.45 30.74 7.42
CA ASP A 364 -27.33 32.20 7.56
C ASP A 364 -28.37 32.80 8.50
N LYS A 365 -29.56 32.21 8.64
CA LYS A 365 -30.61 32.65 9.57
C LYS A 365 -30.18 32.65 11.06
N PHE A 366 -29.13 31.95 11.41
CA PHE A 366 -28.59 31.87 12.77
C PHE A 366 -27.38 32.80 12.99
N TYR A 367 -26.79 33.36 11.92
CA TYR A 367 -25.55 34.11 12.00
C TYR A 367 -25.68 35.51 11.39
N THR A 368 -25.18 36.51 12.09
CA THR A 368 -25.08 37.87 11.56
C THR A 368 -24.02 37.95 10.46
N GLN A 369 -24.07 38.94 9.59
CA GLN A 369 -23.07 39.17 8.56
C GLN A 369 -21.67 39.39 9.16
N ASP A 370 -21.56 39.98 10.36
CA ASP A 370 -20.29 40.15 11.07
C ASP A 370 -19.62 38.79 11.43
N VAL A 371 -20.43 37.80 11.86
CA VAL A 371 -19.95 36.45 12.17
C VAL A 371 -19.50 35.74 10.87
N LEU A 372 -20.31 35.87 9.82
CA LEU A 372 -20.00 35.29 8.52
C LEU A 372 -18.73 35.93 7.89
N GLN A 373 -18.54 37.23 8.12
CA GLN A 373 -17.30 37.91 7.68
C GLN A 373 -16.07 37.44 8.47
N LYS A 374 -16.19 37.24 9.80
CA LYS A 374 -15.11 36.61 10.60
C LYS A 374 -14.79 35.18 10.13
N LEU A 375 -15.80 34.42 9.73
CA LEU A 375 -15.61 33.09 9.15
C LEU A 375 -14.77 33.17 7.89
N LYS A 376 -15.08 34.09 6.98
CA LYS A 376 -14.31 34.36 5.74
C LYS A 376 -12.85 34.71 6.06
N GLU A 377 -12.63 35.60 7.03
CA GLU A 377 -11.29 36.05 7.46
C GLU A 377 -10.45 34.89 8.01
N LYS A 378 -11.05 34.01 8.84
CA LYS A 378 -10.34 32.85 9.40
C LYS A 378 -9.80 31.88 8.34
N PHE A 379 -10.50 31.75 7.22
CA PHE A 379 -10.05 30.95 6.09
C PHE A 379 -9.23 31.72 5.06
N ALA A 380 -9.01 33.01 5.24
CA ALA A 380 -8.51 33.88 4.20
C ALA A 380 -9.22 33.61 2.86
N ALA A 381 -10.55 33.45 2.94
CA ALA A 381 -11.36 33.07 1.79
C ALA A 381 -11.62 34.28 0.87
N GLU A 382 -11.53 34.05 -0.41
CA GLU A 382 -11.73 35.06 -1.46
C GLU A 382 -13.06 34.88 -2.18
N VAL A 383 -13.44 35.86 -2.99
CA VAL A 383 -14.61 35.75 -3.87
C VAL A 383 -14.49 34.50 -4.74
N GLY A 384 -15.52 33.68 -4.74
CA GLY A 384 -15.56 32.42 -5.47
C GLY A 384 -15.17 31.19 -4.63
N ASP A 385 -14.78 31.32 -3.36
CA ASP A 385 -14.42 30.21 -2.50
C ASP A 385 -15.66 29.60 -1.78
N LEU A 386 -15.55 28.30 -1.49
CA LEU A 386 -16.54 27.52 -0.76
C LEU A 386 -15.95 27.01 0.55
N ILE A 387 -16.55 27.39 1.67
CA ILE A 387 -16.22 26.90 3.00
C ILE A 387 -17.16 25.74 3.33
N LEU A 388 -16.61 24.62 3.78
CA LEU A 388 -17.33 23.42 4.18
C LEU A 388 -17.02 23.11 5.64
N ILE A 389 -18.08 22.88 6.46
CA ILE A 389 -17.96 22.78 7.91
C ILE A 389 -18.63 21.51 8.40
N ILE A 390 -17.94 20.78 9.26
CA ILE A 390 -18.44 19.62 10.00
C ILE A 390 -18.33 19.91 11.49
N SER A 391 -19.32 19.43 12.25
CA SER A 391 -19.33 19.45 13.71
C SER A 391 -19.62 18.06 14.28
N GLY A 392 -19.18 17.81 15.48
CA GLY A 392 -19.40 16.54 16.17
C GLY A 392 -19.29 16.63 17.69
N ASP A 393 -19.79 15.60 18.34
CA ASP A 393 -19.77 15.37 19.79
C ASP A 393 -18.51 14.63 20.28
N ASN A 394 -17.55 14.41 19.39
CA ASN A 394 -16.23 13.88 19.68
C ASN A 394 -15.22 14.48 18.69
N THR A 395 -14.22 15.14 19.21
CA THR A 395 -13.22 15.87 18.42
C THR A 395 -12.47 14.97 17.42
N SER A 396 -11.95 13.84 17.86
CA SER A 396 -11.18 12.93 16.99
C SER A 396 -12.02 12.37 15.85
N LYS A 397 -13.27 11.99 16.15
CA LYS A 397 -14.22 11.48 15.16
C LYS A 397 -14.59 12.56 14.14
N ALA A 398 -14.87 13.78 14.58
CA ALA A 398 -15.22 14.89 13.70
C ALA A 398 -14.04 15.30 12.80
N GLN A 399 -12.81 15.29 13.33
CA GLN A 399 -11.60 15.54 12.54
C GLN A 399 -11.39 14.46 11.46
N LYS A 400 -11.60 13.18 11.78
CA LYS A 400 -11.54 12.08 10.77
C LYS A 400 -12.59 12.27 9.68
N GLN A 401 -13.82 12.66 10.03
CA GLN A 401 -14.90 12.95 9.08
C GLN A 401 -14.53 14.12 8.16
N LEU A 402 -13.97 15.17 8.72
CA LEU A 402 -13.50 16.34 7.95
C LEU A 402 -12.30 15.98 7.04
N SER A 403 -11.45 15.05 7.46
CA SER A 403 -10.36 14.51 6.63
C SER A 403 -10.88 13.81 5.38
N GLU A 404 -11.90 12.97 5.53
CA GLU A 404 -12.55 12.30 4.38
C GLU A 404 -13.15 13.33 3.41
N LEU A 405 -13.84 14.34 3.93
CA LEU A 405 -14.36 15.44 3.11
C LEU A 405 -13.26 16.21 2.38
N ARG A 406 -12.15 16.49 3.06
CA ARG A 406 -10.99 17.15 2.47
C ARG A 406 -10.41 16.35 1.30
N LEU A 407 -10.25 15.04 1.48
CA LEU A 407 -9.74 14.14 0.43
C LEU A 407 -10.70 14.04 -0.77
N GLU A 408 -12.00 13.98 -0.51
CA GLU A 408 -13.04 14.01 -1.55
C GLU A 408 -13.00 15.32 -2.34
N MET A 409 -12.92 16.46 -1.65
CA MET A 409 -12.78 17.76 -2.32
C MET A 409 -11.49 17.88 -3.11
N GLY A 410 -10.36 17.39 -2.57
CA GLY A 410 -9.10 17.32 -3.28
C GLY A 410 -9.19 16.50 -4.57
N SER A 411 -9.96 15.41 -4.56
CA SER A 411 -10.21 14.59 -5.75
C SER A 411 -11.10 15.32 -6.77
N ARG A 412 -12.23 15.90 -6.33
CA ARG A 412 -13.17 16.63 -7.21
C ARG A 412 -12.53 17.84 -7.89
N LEU A 413 -11.60 18.48 -7.20
CA LEU A 413 -10.87 19.64 -7.72
C LEU A 413 -9.58 19.27 -8.49
N GLY A 414 -9.28 17.97 -8.67
CA GLY A 414 -8.10 17.51 -9.38
C GLY A 414 -6.76 17.82 -8.67
N LEU A 415 -6.78 18.10 -7.36
CA LEU A 415 -5.61 18.48 -6.58
C LEU A 415 -4.73 17.29 -6.18
N ARG A 416 -5.29 16.07 -6.25
CA ARG A 416 -4.60 14.81 -5.92
C ARG A 416 -3.93 14.19 -7.15
N ASP A 417 -3.06 14.97 -7.81
CA ASP A 417 -2.31 14.51 -8.98
C ASP A 417 -1.42 13.31 -8.64
N LYS A 418 -1.63 12.17 -9.30
CA LYS A 418 -0.87 10.93 -9.10
C LYS A 418 0.60 11.03 -9.54
N ASN A 419 0.95 12.04 -10.34
CA ASN A 419 2.33 12.28 -10.81
C ASN A 419 3.13 13.21 -9.89
N LYS A 420 2.48 13.80 -8.89
CA LYS A 420 3.13 14.63 -7.87
C LYS A 420 3.31 13.83 -6.59
N TYR A 421 4.48 13.99 -5.97
CA TYR A 421 4.82 13.32 -4.74
C TYR A 421 5.12 14.34 -3.65
N SER A 422 4.39 14.25 -2.54
CA SER A 422 4.63 15.01 -1.33
C SER A 422 4.96 14.02 -0.22
N CYS A 423 6.19 14.10 0.29
CA CYS A 423 6.73 13.21 1.30
C CYS A 423 6.91 13.98 2.60
N LEU A 424 6.60 13.36 3.72
CA LEU A 424 6.86 13.92 5.06
C LEU A 424 7.09 12.79 6.06
N TRP A 425 7.67 13.16 7.21
CA TRP A 425 7.70 12.32 8.40
C TRP A 425 6.67 12.83 9.40
N VAL A 426 5.84 11.94 9.92
CA VAL A 426 5.02 12.21 11.10
C VAL A 426 5.76 11.64 12.30
N VAL A 427 5.88 12.47 13.35
CA VAL A 427 6.67 12.16 14.55
C VAL A 427 5.87 12.51 15.81
N ASP A 428 6.41 12.18 16.97
CA ASP A 428 5.83 12.53 18.27
C ASP A 428 4.41 11.99 18.47
N PHE A 429 4.20 10.74 18.05
CA PHE A 429 2.96 10.01 18.30
C PHE A 429 2.68 9.87 19.79
N PRO A 430 1.42 9.72 20.23
CA PRO A 430 1.12 9.20 21.56
C PRO A 430 1.80 7.83 21.76
N LEU A 431 2.35 7.59 22.93
CA LEU A 431 2.89 6.26 23.28
C LEU A 431 1.79 5.25 23.52
N LEU A 432 0.70 5.72 24.12
CA LEU A 432 -0.41 4.92 24.64
C LEU A 432 -1.75 5.46 24.17
N GLU A 433 -2.69 4.57 23.94
CA GLU A 433 -4.09 4.86 23.71
C GLU A 433 -4.93 4.28 24.85
N TRP A 434 -5.88 5.07 25.35
CA TRP A 434 -6.83 4.63 26.37
C TRP A 434 -8.02 3.95 25.72
N ASP A 435 -8.36 2.76 26.20
CA ASP A 435 -9.55 2.04 25.76
C ASP A 435 -10.61 2.09 26.87
N GLU A 436 -11.73 2.72 26.57
CA GLU A 436 -12.86 2.88 27.50
C GLU A 436 -13.57 1.56 27.80
N GLU A 437 -13.59 0.61 26.84
CA GLU A 437 -14.29 -0.67 27.02
C GLU A 437 -13.54 -1.58 28.01
N THR A 438 -12.21 -1.66 27.89
CA THR A 438 -11.36 -2.48 28.75
C THR A 438 -10.80 -1.73 29.96
N ASN A 439 -10.99 -0.40 29.99
CA ASN A 439 -10.52 0.50 31.05
C ASN A 439 -9.02 0.36 31.32
N ARG A 440 -8.22 0.35 30.24
CA ARG A 440 -6.75 0.24 30.30
C ARG A 440 -6.06 0.92 29.12
N TYR A 441 -4.75 1.12 29.27
CA TYR A 441 -3.91 1.60 28.17
C TYR A 441 -3.47 0.45 27.26
N TYR A 442 -3.38 0.74 25.96
CA TYR A 442 -2.73 -0.07 24.94
C TYR A 442 -1.56 0.72 24.34
N ALA A 443 -0.53 0.03 23.89
CA ALA A 443 0.53 0.67 23.13
C ALA A 443 -0.01 1.06 21.75
N MET A 444 0.21 2.31 21.34
CA MET A 444 -0.24 2.77 20.01
C MET A 444 0.47 2.03 18.88
N HIS A 445 1.75 1.67 19.05
CA HIS A 445 2.54 0.89 18.09
C HIS A 445 2.78 -0.53 18.61
N HIS A 446 3.70 -0.68 19.57
CA HIS A 446 3.99 -1.95 20.25
C HIS A 446 4.68 -1.73 21.61
N PRO A 447 4.70 -2.75 22.50
CA PRO A 447 5.22 -2.59 23.87
C PRO A 447 6.71 -2.26 23.99
N PHE A 448 7.48 -2.40 22.91
CA PHE A 448 8.92 -2.12 22.89
C PHE A 448 9.25 -0.72 22.37
N THR A 449 8.27 0.09 22.02
CA THR A 449 8.46 1.47 21.59
C THR A 449 8.94 2.32 22.77
N SER A 450 10.06 3.01 22.59
CA SER A 450 10.60 3.91 23.62
C SER A 450 9.75 5.18 23.73
N PRO A 451 9.43 5.63 24.96
CA PRO A 451 8.96 6.99 25.15
C PRO A 451 10.04 8.01 24.76
N LYS A 452 9.65 9.24 24.48
CA LYS A 452 10.60 10.35 24.42
C LYS A 452 11.31 10.48 25.78
N PRO A 453 12.64 10.71 25.83
CA PRO A 453 13.38 10.75 27.09
C PRO A 453 12.83 11.76 28.10
N GLU A 454 12.40 12.93 27.62
CA GLU A 454 11.83 14.00 28.44
C GLU A 454 10.47 13.67 29.04
N ASP A 455 9.73 12.72 28.44
CA ASP A 455 8.38 12.33 28.86
C ASP A 455 8.37 11.08 29.79
N ILE A 456 9.53 10.43 30.01
CA ILE A 456 9.62 9.23 30.88
C ILE A 456 9.01 9.46 32.28
N PRO A 457 9.22 10.61 32.96
CA PRO A 457 8.60 10.86 34.25
C PRO A 457 7.06 10.87 34.23
N LEU A 458 6.45 11.19 33.09
CA LEU A 458 4.99 11.22 32.95
C LEU A 458 4.35 9.83 32.94
N LEU A 459 5.11 8.75 32.75
CA LEU A 459 4.60 7.38 32.82
C LEU A 459 3.96 7.07 34.18
N ASP A 460 4.39 7.73 35.26
CA ASP A 460 3.84 7.56 36.61
C ASP A 460 2.63 8.43 36.89
N SER A 461 2.54 9.60 36.28
CA SER A 461 1.56 10.62 36.65
C SER A 461 0.48 10.83 35.60
N GLU A 462 0.87 10.86 34.32
CA GLU A 462 0.00 11.18 33.19
C GLU A 462 0.37 10.34 31.96
N PRO A 463 0.24 8.98 32.01
CA PRO A 463 0.72 8.09 30.96
C PRO A 463 0.11 8.39 29.57
N GLY A 464 -1.13 8.90 29.53
CA GLY A 464 -1.79 9.30 28.27
C GLY A 464 -1.17 10.54 27.58
N LYS A 465 -0.26 11.27 28.24
CA LYS A 465 0.45 12.41 27.65
C LYS A 465 1.86 12.09 27.15
N VAL A 466 2.32 10.86 27.40
CA VAL A 466 3.66 10.42 26.99
C VAL A 466 3.73 10.28 25.48
N ARG A 467 4.71 10.92 24.85
CA ARG A 467 4.98 10.78 23.43
C ARG A 467 5.92 9.62 23.17
N ALA A 468 5.66 8.91 22.09
CA ALA A 468 6.52 7.86 21.56
C ALA A 468 7.72 8.45 20.80
N ASN A 469 8.85 7.79 20.89
CA ASN A 469 9.99 8.02 20.00
C ASN A 469 9.79 7.21 18.71
N ALA A 470 8.66 7.50 18.02
CA ALA A 470 8.19 6.83 16.83
C ALA A 470 8.08 7.81 15.65
N TYR A 471 8.12 7.27 14.45
CA TYR A 471 8.12 8.03 13.20
C TYR A 471 7.53 7.21 12.07
N ASP A 472 6.65 7.84 11.27
CA ASP A 472 6.07 7.26 10.07
C ASP A 472 6.42 8.09 8.85
N MET A 473 6.84 7.41 7.78
CA MET A 473 7.02 8.04 6.47
C MET A 473 5.71 8.02 5.71
N VAL A 474 5.24 9.20 5.36
CA VAL A 474 3.99 9.40 4.62
C VAL A 474 4.30 9.99 3.25
N ILE A 475 3.73 9.37 2.20
CA ILE A 475 3.81 9.85 0.83
C ILE A 475 2.40 9.94 0.26
N ASN A 476 1.97 11.13 -0.16
CA ASN A 476 0.66 11.34 -0.79
C ASN A 476 -0.54 10.87 0.05
N GLY A 477 -0.47 10.98 1.36
CA GLY A 477 -1.53 10.52 2.25
C GLY A 477 -1.51 9.02 2.54
N VAL A 478 -0.42 8.35 2.21
CA VAL A 478 -0.21 6.91 2.47
C VAL A 478 1.01 6.73 3.36
N GLU A 479 0.84 6.08 4.49
CA GLU A 479 1.94 5.57 5.30
C GLU A 479 2.64 4.45 4.54
N VAL A 480 3.86 4.70 4.10
CA VAL A 480 4.67 3.71 3.36
C VAL A 480 5.59 2.91 4.26
N GLY A 481 5.93 3.44 5.41
CA GLY A 481 6.75 2.77 6.41
C GLY A 481 6.70 3.48 7.75
N GLY A 482 6.83 2.72 8.82
CA GLY A 482 6.83 3.24 10.18
C GLY A 482 7.79 2.49 11.09
N GLY A 483 8.20 3.15 12.16
CA GLY A 483 9.13 2.58 13.12
C GLY A 483 9.30 3.41 14.39
N SER A 484 10.20 2.95 15.24
CA SER A 484 10.51 3.66 16.49
C SER A 484 11.92 3.34 16.97
N ILE A 485 12.41 4.15 17.91
CA ILE A 485 13.48 3.75 18.81
C ILE A 485 12.90 2.77 19.83
N ARG A 486 13.65 1.73 20.19
CA ARG A 486 13.20 0.68 21.09
C ARG A 486 13.66 0.92 22.53
N ILE A 487 12.88 0.42 23.47
CA ILE A 487 13.33 0.32 24.85
C ILE A 487 14.44 -0.75 24.90
N HIS A 488 15.61 -0.39 25.43
CA HIS A 488 16.73 -1.31 25.66
C HIS A 488 17.08 -1.43 27.16
N ASP A 489 16.54 -0.54 27.98
CA ASP A 489 16.66 -0.60 29.46
C ASP A 489 15.59 -1.53 30.05
N SER A 490 16.05 -2.52 30.84
CA SER A 490 15.16 -3.54 31.42
C SER A 490 14.19 -2.96 32.45
N GLY A 491 14.59 -1.90 33.17
CA GLY A 491 13.74 -1.24 34.17
C GLY A 491 12.60 -0.48 33.51
N LEU A 492 12.92 0.27 32.45
CA LEU A 492 11.93 1.00 31.66
C LEU A 492 10.98 0.04 30.94
N GLN A 493 11.50 -1.09 30.41
CA GLN A 493 10.65 -2.10 29.78
C GLN A 493 9.67 -2.75 30.75
N LYS A 494 10.13 -3.08 31.96
CA LYS A 494 9.26 -3.60 33.02
C LYS A 494 8.16 -2.61 33.36
N LYS A 495 8.51 -1.34 33.54
CA LYS A 495 7.56 -0.25 33.80
C LYS A 495 6.53 -0.11 32.68
N MET A 496 6.95 -0.18 31.43
CA MET A 496 6.06 -0.14 30.29
C MET A 496 5.04 -1.27 30.30
N PHE A 497 5.46 -2.51 30.60
CA PHE A 497 4.53 -3.64 30.75
C PHE A 497 3.51 -3.42 31.88
N GLN A 498 3.93 -2.86 33.01
CA GLN A 498 3.02 -2.54 34.11
C GLN A 498 1.96 -1.49 33.71
N VAL A 499 2.36 -0.44 33.00
CA VAL A 499 1.42 0.58 32.49
C VAL A 499 0.41 -0.03 31.50
N LEU A 500 0.85 -1.00 30.69
CA LEU A 500 -0.01 -1.77 29.79
C LEU A 500 -0.88 -2.83 30.47
N GLY A 501 -0.74 -3.00 31.82
CA GLY A 501 -1.55 -3.93 32.61
C GLY A 501 -1.08 -5.39 32.57
N PHE A 502 0.16 -5.67 32.14
CA PHE A 502 0.75 -7.01 32.23
C PHE A 502 1.18 -7.31 33.67
N THR A 503 0.91 -8.53 34.15
CA THR A 503 1.61 -9.05 35.33
C THR A 503 3.03 -9.45 34.98
N ASP A 504 3.91 -9.56 36.00
CA ASP A 504 5.30 -10.00 35.77
C ASP A 504 5.34 -11.40 35.10
N GLU A 505 4.42 -12.30 35.48
CA GLU A 505 4.32 -13.65 34.92
C GLU A 505 3.85 -13.61 33.45
N GLN A 506 2.89 -12.75 33.11
CA GLN A 506 2.42 -12.59 31.73
C GLN A 506 3.52 -12.02 30.84
N ALA A 507 4.22 -10.99 31.30
CA ALA A 507 5.33 -10.38 30.57
C ALA A 507 6.47 -11.40 30.36
N GLU A 508 6.85 -12.18 31.40
CA GLU A 508 7.86 -13.23 31.29
C GLU A 508 7.42 -14.35 30.32
N TYR A 509 6.16 -14.79 30.40
CA TYR A 509 5.65 -15.83 29.52
C TYR A 509 5.65 -15.39 28.04
N GLN A 510 5.24 -14.18 27.75
CA GLN A 510 5.13 -13.69 26.37
C GLN A 510 6.46 -13.23 25.79
N PHE A 511 7.24 -12.47 26.56
CA PHE A 511 8.41 -11.71 26.09
C PHE A 511 9.71 -12.03 26.84
N GLY A 512 9.67 -12.98 27.79
CA GLY A 512 10.83 -13.30 28.62
C GLY A 512 12.08 -13.65 27.84
N PHE A 513 11.95 -14.31 26.68
CA PHE A 513 13.08 -14.63 25.83
C PHE A 513 13.82 -13.37 25.31
N LEU A 514 13.10 -12.27 25.05
CA LEU A 514 13.68 -11.00 24.60
C LEU A 514 14.19 -10.17 25.78
N THR A 515 13.39 -10.02 26.84
CA THR A 515 13.80 -9.24 28.04
C THR A 515 14.98 -9.88 28.77
N ASN A 516 15.09 -11.21 28.75
CA ASN A 516 16.25 -11.92 29.26
C ASN A 516 17.50 -11.68 28.41
N ALA A 517 17.37 -11.57 27.07
CA ALA A 517 18.49 -11.22 26.22
C ALA A 517 19.03 -9.80 26.53
N PHE A 518 18.15 -8.86 26.87
CA PHE A 518 18.56 -7.47 27.23
C PHE A 518 19.48 -7.42 28.45
N LYS A 519 19.40 -8.39 29.36
CA LYS A 519 20.31 -8.50 30.52
C LYS A 519 21.78 -8.68 30.13
N TYR A 520 22.06 -9.09 28.90
CA TYR A 520 23.41 -9.29 28.38
C TYR A 520 23.94 -8.11 27.57
N GLY A 521 23.37 -6.93 27.75
CA GLY A 521 23.88 -5.69 27.14
C GLY A 521 23.24 -5.37 25.80
N ALA A 522 21.92 -5.14 25.79
CA ALA A 522 21.24 -4.63 24.61
C ALA A 522 21.73 -3.22 24.27
N PRO A 523 22.17 -2.95 23.01
CA PRO A 523 22.54 -1.61 22.60
C PRO A 523 21.28 -0.74 22.44
N PRO A 524 21.39 0.61 22.53
CA PRO A 524 20.36 1.48 21.97
C PRO A 524 20.11 1.11 20.51
N HIS A 525 18.86 0.90 20.10
CA HIS A 525 18.54 0.48 18.74
C HIS A 525 17.18 1.01 18.29
N GLY A 526 16.98 1.03 17.00
CA GLY A 526 15.74 1.44 16.36
C GLY A 526 15.66 0.94 14.93
N GLY A 527 14.48 1.00 14.37
CA GLY A 527 14.27 0.49 13.02
C GLY A 527 12.98 0.97 12.40
N ILE A 528 12.77 0.53 11.16
CA ILE A 528 11.61 0.86 10.36
C ILE A 528 11.19 -0.36 9.53
N ALA A 529 9.91 -0.46 9.23
CA ALA A 529 9.39 -1.43 8.29
C ALA A 529 8.59 -0.72 7.20
N TYR A 530 8.97 -0.92 5.93
CA TYR A 530 8.18 -0.46 4.79
C TYR A 530 7.23 -1.56 4.33
N GLY A 531 5.97 -1.21 4.08
CA GLY A 531 5.05 -2.09 3.36
C GLY A 531 5.43 -2.12 1.87
N LEU A 532 6.18 -3.14 1.43
CA LEU A 532 6.65 -3.22 0.04
C LEU A 532 5.49 -3.20 -0.96
N ASP A 533 4.41 -3.91 -0.68
CA ASP A 533 3.23 -3.96 -1.55
C ASP A 533 2.61 -2.57 -1.73
N ARG A 534 2.47 -1.84 -0.62
CA ARG A 534 1.93 -0.48 -0.60
C ARG A 534 2.87 0.51 -1.32
N PHE A 535 4.17 0.37 -1.10
CA PHE A 535 5.16 1.22 -1.74
C PHE A 535 5.22 1.00 -3.26
N VAL A 536 5.13 -0.26 -3.72
CA VAL A 536 5.03 -0.59 -5.16
C VAL A 536 3.74 -0.04 -5.77
N SER A 537 2.59 -0.20 -5.09
CA SER A 537 1.31 0.31 -5.60
C SER A 537 1.33 1.83 -5.78
N LEU A 538 1.95 2.56 -4.83
CA LEU A 538 2.15 4.00 -4.92
C LEU A 538 3.04 4.39 -6.11
N PHE A 539 4.13 3.66 -6.34
CA PHE A 539 5.01 3.88 -7.49
C PHE A 539 4.31 3.59 -8.81
N ALA A 540 3.46 2.57 -8.86
CA ALA A 540 2.71 2.21 -10.06
C ALA A 540 1.44 3.06 -10.27
N GLY A 541 1.06 3.90 -9.29
CA GLY A 541 -0.17 4.70 -9.33
C GLY A 541 -1.46 3.88 -9.22
N LEU A 542 -1.38 2.71 -8.55
CA LEU A 542 -2.49 1.77 -8.37
C LEU A 542 -3.33 2.12 -7.13
N ASP A 543 -4.61 1.80 -7.19
CA ASP A 543 -5.54 2.02 -6.09
C ASP A 543 -5.65 0.78 -5.16
N SER A 544 -5.07 -0.36 -5.56
CA SER A 544 -5.05 -1.61 -4.78
C SER A 544 -3.69 -2.28 -4.80
N ILE A 545 -3.24 -2.78 -3.65
CA ILE A 545 -2.00 -3.56 -3.55
C ILE A 545 -2.10 -4.94 -4.23
N ARG A 546 -3.31 -5.45 -4.51
CA ARG A 546 -3.52 -6.75 -5.19
C ARG A 546 -2.88 -6.78 -6.58
N ASP A 547 -2.84 -5.65 -7.27
CA ASP A 547 -2.30 -5.58 -8.62
C ASP A 547 -0.77 -5.64 -8.68
N CYS A 548 -0.08 -5.47 -7.54
CA CYS A 548 1.37 -5.65 -7.41
C CYS A 548 1.78 -6.93 -6.67
N ILE A 549 0.83 -7.83 -6.40
CA ILE A 549 1.05 -9.17 -5.82
C ILE A 549 0.73 -10.21 -6.89
N ALA A 550 1.63 -11.19 -7.09
CA ALA A 550 1.46 -12.20 -8.12
C ALA A 550 0.16 -13.01 -7.92
N PHE A 551 -0.06 -13.52 -6.72
CA PHE A 551 -1.22 -14.33 -6.33
C PHE A 551 -1.86 -13.78 -5.05
N PRO A 552 -2.67 -12.70 -5.14
CA PRO A 552 -3.33 -12.09 -3.99
C PRO A 552 -4.55 -12.91 -3.54
N LYS A 553 -4.98 -12.69 -2.30
CA LYS A 553 -6.30 -13.14 -1.83
C LYS A 553 -7.37 -12.14 -2.27
N ASN A 554 -8.61 -12.63 -2.45
CA ASN A 554 -9.78 -11.79 -2.71
C ASN A 554 -10.24 -11.03 -1.43
N ASN A 555 -11.32 -10.26 -1.53
CA ASN A 555 -11.86 -9.50 -0.39
C ASN A 555 -12.39 -10.37 0.76
N GLN A 556 -12.57 -11.68 0.53
CA GLN A 556 -12.98 -12.65 1.55
C GLN A 556 -11.79 -13.43 2.14
N GLY A 557 -10.55 -13.06 1.81
CA GLY A 557 -9.35 -13.74 2.25
C GLY A 557 -9.07 -15.08 1.55
N ARG A 558 -9.75 -15.34 0.43
CA ARG A 558 -9.59 -16.61 -0.31
C ARG A 558 -8.66 -16.46 -1.51
N ASP A 559 -7.87 -17.48 -1.73
CA ASP A 559 -7.23 -17.74 -3.02
C ASP A 559 -8.17 -18.60 -3.86
N VAL A 560 -8.87 -17.97 -4.79
CA VAL A 560 -9.89 -18.64 -5.61
C VAL A 560 -9.29 -19.48 -6.76
N MET A 561 -7.99 -19.32 -7.03
CA MET A 561 -7.28 -20.10 -8.05
C MET A 561 -6.93 -21.51 -7.56
N ILE A 562 -6.49 -21.62 -6.30
CA ILE A 562 -6.10 -22.89 -5.67
C ILE A 562 -7.11 -23.37 -4.60
N ASP A 563 -8.23 -22.66 -4.46
CA ASP A 563 -9.29 -22.92 -3.47
C ASP A 563 -8.76 -23.01 -2.02
N ALA A 564 -7.96 -22.00 -1.61
CA ALA A 564 -7.47 -21.90 -0.24
C ALA A 564 -8.19 -20.76 0.52
N PRO A 565 -8.53 -20.94 1.82
CA PRO A 565 -8.36 -22.15 2.63
C PRO A 565 -9.29 -23.28 2.21
N SER A 566 -8.85 -24.52 2.44
CA SER A 566 -9.59 -25.74 2.08
C SER A 566 -9.76 -26.67 3.31
N ILE A 567 -10.61 -27.66 3.16
CA ILE A 567 -10.82 -28.70 4.17
C ILE A 567 -9.58 -29.59 4.24
N ILE A 568 -9.19 -29.97 5.45
CA ILE A 568 -8.11 -30.92 5.73
C ILE A 568 -8.70 -32.31 5.97
N ASP A 569 -8.03 -33.34 5.49
CA ASP A 569 -8.41 -34.72 5.69
C ASP A 569 -8.46 -35.11 7.17
N LYS A 570 -9.45 -35.95 7.51
CA LYS A 570 -9.64 -36.44 8.87
C LYS A 570 -8.39 -37.15 9.42
N ALA A 571 -7.70 -37.94 8.59
CA ALA A 571 -6.46 -38.62 9.00
C ALA A 571 -5.38 -37.63 9.45
N GLN A 572 -5.23 -36.51 8.74
CA GLN A 572 -4.28 -35.44 9.11
C GLN A 572 -4.70 -34.73 10.39
N LEU A 573 -6.01 -34.50 10.61
CA LEU A 573 -6.52 -33.94 11.87
C LEU A 573 -6.26 -34.89 13.05
N ASP A 574 -6.48 -36.20 12.85
CA ASP A 574 -6.24 -37.22 13.87
C ASP A 574 -4.74 -37.30 14.26
N GLU A 575 -3.82 -37.22 13.26
CA GLU A 575 -2.37 -37.15 13.51
C GLU A 575 -1.95 -35.89 14.30
N LEU A 576 -2.67 -34.79 14.12
CA LEU A 576 -2.43 -33.53 14.82
C LEU A 576 -3.15 -33.47 16.19
N ALA A 577 -3.93 -34.49 16.54
CA ALA A 577 -4.80 -34.52 17.72
C ALA A 577 -5.80 -33.34 17.76
N LEU A 578 -6.36 -32.97 16.60
CA LEU A 578 -7.30 -31.85 16.42
C LEU A 578 -8.70 -32.35 16.05
N SER A 579 -9.70 -31.60 16.51
CA SER A 579 -11.09 -31.79 16.07
C SER A 579 -11.72 -30.44 15.70
N ILE A 580 -12.57 -30.45 14.66
CA ILE A 580 -13.32 -29.26 14.25
C ILE A 580 -14.65 -29.27 14.99
N VAL A 581 -14.87 -28.25 15.84
CA VAL A 581 -16.17 -28.02 16.49
C VAL A 581 -17.01 -27.16 15.53
N GLN A 582 -18.15 -27.71 15.07
CA GLN A 582 -19.11 -26.93 14.31
C GLN A 582 -19.79 -25.92 15.25
N LYS A 583 -19.77 -24.64 14.87
CA LYS A 583 -20.48 -23.56 15.58
C LYS A 583 -21.93 -23.49 15.15
#